data_7730f41941dcbb86b2a2ce3d27f03163
#
_entry.id   7730f41941dcbb86b2a2ce3d27f03163
#
_cell.length_a   1.000
_cell.length_b   1.000
_cell.length_c   1.000
_cell.angle_alpha   90.00
_cell.angle_beta   90.00
_cell.angle_gamma   90.00
#
_symmetry.space_group_name_H-M   'P 1'
#
loop_
_entity.id
_entity.type
_entity.pdbx_description
1 polymer ?
#
loop_
_entity_poly.entity_id
_entity_poly.type
_entity_poly.pdbx_seq_one_letter_code
_entity_poly.pdbx_strand_id
1 'polypeptide(L)'
;AISGCMQNSMAAWGVPNPELLANKARERAADGAIDAVENAISDRVYLFSGTNDRTVYPAIVATAAEFYRRLGVPEASIRFVSDVPAGHAFVTDTHGATCSTSAQPYIVDCDYDQVKDLLTHLLGTVAPPSPSVSGQYIAFD
;
A
#
# COMPACT_ATOMS: atom_id res chain seq x y z
N ALA A 1 -5.96 1.78 15.51
CA ALA A 1 -5.65 2.00 14.09
C ALA A 1 -6.28 3.29 13.57
N ILE A 2 -7.60 3.49 13.72
CA ILE A 2 -8.32 4.65 13.12
C ILE A 2 -7.70 5.98 13.58
N SER A 3 -7.64 6.25 14.86
CA SER A 3 -7.12 7.52 15.38
C SER A 3 -5.63 7.72 15.13
N GLY A 4 -4.83 6.65 15.19
CA GLY A 4 -3.38 6.75 15.03
C GLY A 4 -2.90 6.86 13.59
N CYS A 5 -3.51 6.09 12.68
CA CYS A 5 -3.05 5.99 11.29
C CYS A 5 -3.92 6.79 10.33
N MET A 6 -5.25 6.64 10.38
CA MET A 6 -6.16 7.23 9.40
C MET A 6 -6.55 8.68 9.70
N GLN A 7 -6.52 9.09 10.96
CA GLN A 7 -6.83 10.47 11.35
C GLN A 7 -5.58 11.30 11.64
N ASN A 8 -4.39 10.77 11.34
CA ASN A 8 -3.10 11.42 11.59
C ASN A 8 -2.92 11.98 13.01
N SER A 9 -3.72 11.53 13.99
CA SER A 9 -3.58 11.99 15.37
C SER A 9 -2.23 11.60 15.98
N MET A 10 -1.53 10.63 15.40
CA MET A 10 -0.14 10.32 15.71
C MET A 10 0.86 11.37 15.17
N ALA A 11 0.45 12.25 14.25
CA ALA A 11 1.34 13.29 13.74
C ALA A 11 1.85 14.22 14.85
N ALA A 12 1.06 14.41 15.92
CA ALA A 12 1.46 15.17 17.11
C ALA A 12 2.37 14.36 18.07
N TRP A 13 2.37 13.04 17.98
CA TRP A 13 3.06 12.13 18.91
C TRP A 13 4.13 11.27 18.22
N GLY A 14 4.33 11.47 16.94
CA GLY A 14 5.23 10.69 16.08
C GLY A 14 4.51 9.58 15.30
N VAL A 15 5.26 8.92 14.42
CA VAL A 15 4.78 7.75 13.67
C VAL A 15 4.81 6.49 14.54
N PRO A 16 4.01 5.46 14.21
CA PRO A 16 4.11 4.17 14.90
C PRO A 16 5.54 3.63 14.87
N ASN A 17 5.98 3.02 15.96
CA ASN A 17 7.32 2.42 16.03
C ASN A 17 7.32 1.05 15.35
N PRO A 18 8.01 0.86 14.21
CA PRO A 18 8.00 -0.39 13.45
C PRO A 18 8.63 -1.57 14.21
N GLU A 19 9.63 -1.31 15.07
CA GLU A 19 10.24 -2.34 15.91
C GLU A 19 9.25 -2.91 16.92
N LEU A 20 8.53 -2.02 17.65
CA LEU A 20 7.51 -2.45 18.60
C LEU A 20 6.38 -3.22 17.90
N LEU A 21 5.98 -2.81 16.69
CA LEU A 21 4.96 -3.51 15.92
C LEU A 21 5.44 -4.88 15.47
N ALA A 22 6.67 -5.00 14.98
CA ALA A 22 7.25 -6.29 14.57
C ALA A 22 7.40 -7.25 15.78
N ASN A 23 7.85 -6.75 16.92
CA ASN A 23 7.93 -7.56 18.14
C ASN A 23 6.54 -8.03 18.58
N LYS A 24 5.52 -7.15 18.50
CA LYS A 24 4.15 -7.53 18.82
C LYS A 24 3.58 -8.58 17.86
N ALA A 25 3.94 -8.52 16.58
CA ALA A 25 3.56 -9.55 15.62
C ALA A 25 4.20 -10.90 15.98
N ARG A 26 5.50 -10.93 16.33
CA ARG A 26 6.19 -12.15 16.77
C ARG A 26 5.59 -12.74 18.05
N GLU A 27 5.25 -11.91 19.04
CA GLU A 27 4.56 -12.37 20.25
C GLU A 27 3.23 -13.04 19.89
N ARG A 28 2.41 -12.41 19.04
CA ARG A 28 1.11 -12.96 18.63
C ARG A 28 1.24 -14.26 17.84
N ALA A 29 2.27 -14.38 17.02
CA ALA A 29 2.57 -15.63 16.31
C ALA A 29 2.99 -16.74 17.29
N ALA A 30 3.84 -16.42 18.28
CA ALA A 30 4.25 -17.37 19.31
C ALA A 30 3.08 -17.86 20.17
N ASP A 31 2.09 -16.98 20.42
CA ASP A 31 0.85 -17.31 21.14
C ASP A 31 -0.19 -18.05 20.26
N GLY A 32 0.09 -18.27 18.97
CA GLY A 32 -0.85 -18.89 18.01
C GLY A 32 -2.06 -18.02 17.65
N ALA A 33 -1.99 -16.71 17.93
CA ALA A 33 -3.08 -15.77 17.63
C ALA A 33 -3.07 -15.28 16.18
N ILE A 34 -1.94 -15.45 15.48
CA ILE A 34 -1.76 -15.22 14.03
C ILE A 34 -0.81 -16.29 13.49
N ASP A 35 -0.75 -16.41 12.17
CA ASP A 35 0.23 -17.27 11.51
C ASP A 35 1.67 -16.86 11.82
N ALA A 36 2.62 -17.78 11.59
CA ALA A 36 4.03 -17.53 11.77
C ALA A 36 4.51 -16.35 10.92
N VAL A 37 5.17 -15.36 11.53
CA VAL A 37 5.62 -14.14 10.83
C VAL A 37 6.66 -14.43 9.74
N GLU A 38 7.34 -15.56 9.83
CA GLU A 38 8.28 -16.08 8.84
C GLU A 38 7.63 -16.33 7.48
N ASN A 39 6.31 -16.56 7.43
CA ASN A 39 5.58 -16.73 6.19
C ASN A 39 5.66 -15.47 5.32
N ALA A 40 5.75 -14.27 5.93
CA ALA A 40 5.89 -13.01 5.21
C ALA A 40 7.24 -12.86 4.48
N ILE A 41 8.28 -13.63 4.82
CA ILE A 41 9.62 -13.50 4.21
C ILE A 41 9.59 -13.79 2.71
N SER A 42 8.67 -14.66 2.27
CA SER A 42 8.49 -15.00 0.86
C SER A 42 7.52 -14.09 0.10
N ASP A 43 6.87 -13.16 0.79
CA ASP A 43 5.88 -12.27 0.18
C ASP A 43 6.54 -11.16 -0.66
N ARG A 44 5.80 -10.68 -1.65
CA ARG A 44 6.10 -9.43 -2.34
C ARG A 44 5.16 -8.35 -1.83
N VAL A 45 5.72 -7.25 -1.42
CA VAL A 45 4.98 -6.15 -0.78
C VAL A 45 5.02 -4.93 -1.68
N TYR A 46 3.84 -4.44 -2.07
CA TYR A 46 3.72 -3.16 -2.77
C TYR A 46 3.05 -2.14 -1.84
N LEU A 47 3.69 -1.00 -1.70
CA LEU A 47 3.20 0.13 -0.89
C LEU A 47 3.21 1.39 -1.76
N PHE A 48 2.16 2.17 -1.63
CA PHE A 48 2.04 3.46 -2.31
C PHE A 48 1.62 4.54 -1.33
N SER A 49 2.21 5.73 -1.44
CA SER A 49 1.78 6.92 -0.72
C SER A 49 2.04 8.16 -1.57
N GLY A 50 0.98 8.87 -1.94
CA GLY A 50 1.11 10.14 -2.62
C GLY A 50 1.72 11.23 -1.72
N THR A 51 2.57 12.10 -2.27
CA THR A 51 3.21 13.17 -1.48
C THR A 51 2.21 14.19 -0.96
N ASN A 52 1.02 14.28 -1.58
CA ASN A 52 -0.08 15.15 -1.16
C ASN A 52 -1.14 14.43 -0.32
N ASP A 53 -0.93 13.17 0.04
CA ASP A 53 -1.86 12.44 0.91
C ASP A 53 -1.86 13.06 2.32
N ARG A 54 -3.02 13.59 2.71
CA ARG A 54 -3.27 14.19 4.04
C ARG A 54 -4.23 13.35 4.89
N THR A 55 -4.73 12.25 4.35
CA THR A 55 -5.57 11.28 5.07
C THR A 55 -4.71 10.23 5.76
N VAL A 56 -3.77 9.64 5.02
CA VAL A 56 -2.72 8.76 5.59
C VAL A 56 -1.37 9.34 5.19
N TYR A 57 -0.70 9.97 6.12
CA TYR A 57 0.56 10.65 5.82
C TYR A 57 1.64 9.69 5.30
N PRO A 58 2.47 10.14 4.34
CA PRO A 58 3.55 9.32 3.78
C PRO A 58 4.45 8.66 4.83
N ALA A 59 4.70 9.34 5.95
CA ALA A 59 5.48 8.81 7.07
C ALA A 59 4.85 7.55 7.70
N ILE A 60 3.52 7.43 7.69
CA ILE A 60 2.82 6.24 8.19
C ILE A 60 3.05 5.05 7.25
N VAL A 61 2.96 5.29 5.94
CA VAL A 61 3.20 4.23 4.94
C VAL A 61 4.67 3.81 4.92
N ALA A 62 5.60 4.76 5.09
CA ALA A 62 7.02 4.46 5.28
C ALA A 62 7.28 3.57 6.50
N THR A 63 6.52 3.77 7.59
CA THR A 63 6.58 2.89 8.76
C THR A 63 6.12 1.46 8.42
N ALA A 64 5.13 1.29 7.54
CA ALA A 64 4.70 -0.03 7.10
C ALA A 64 5.81 -0.73 6.29
N ALA A 65 6.52 -0.01 5.41
CA ALA A 65 7.68 -0.58 4.71
C ALA A 65 8.75 -1.06 5.69
N GLU A 66 9.07 -0.24 6.69
CA GLU A 66 10.05 -0.61 7.72
C GLU A 66 9.57 -1.80 8.58
N PHE A 67 8.28 -1.90 8.87
CA PHE A 67 7.71 -3.06 9.57
C PHE A 67 7.98 -4.37 8.81
N TYR A 68 7.76 -4.41 7.49
CA TYR A 68 8.04 -5.60 6.68
C TYR A 68 9.54 -5.93 6.65
N ARG A 69 10.42 -4.93 6.58
CA ARG A 69 11.87 -5.14 6.71
C ARG A 69 12.24 -5.79 8.05
N ARG A 70 11.62 -5.33 9.14
CA ARG A 70 11.82 -5.90 10.49
C ARG A 70 11.32 -7.33 10.63
N LEU A 71 10.34 -7.74 9.84
CA LEU A 71 9.90 -9.13 9.76
C LEU A 71 10.84 -10.00 8.93
N GLY A 72 11.79 -9.42 8.20
CA GLY A 72 12.75 -10.16 7.39
C GLY A 72 12.40 -10.25 5.90
N VAL A 73 11.40 -9.49 5.44
CA VAL A 73 11.10 -9.40 4.01
C VAL A 73 12.28 -8.77 3.29
N PRO A 74 12.84 -9.40 2.25
CA PRO A 74 13.98 -8.88 1.50
C PRO A 74 13.67 -7.53 0.86
N GLU A 75 14.64 -6.62 0.84
CA GLU A 75 14.45 -5.28 0.21
C GLU A 75 13.98 -5.37 -1.25
N ALA A 76 14.50 -6.33 -2.01
CA ALA A 76 14.09 -6.57 -3.39
C ALA A 76 12.61 -7.01 -3.53
N SER A 77 12.00 -7.50 -2.44
CA SER A 77 10.59 -7.89 -2.39
C SER A 77 9.67 -6.76 -1.91
N ILE A 78 10.23 -5.60 -1.52
CA ILE A 78 9.45 -4.43 -1.08
C ILE A 78 9.54 -3.34 -2.14
N ARG A 79 8.41 -3.04 -2.77
CA ARG A 79 8.25 -1.89 -3.67
C ARG A 79 7.49 -0.80 -2.93
N PHE A 80 8.17 0.30 -2.60
CA PHE A 80 7.54 1.48 -1.99
C PHE A 80 7.63 2.68 -2.94
N VAL A 81 6.47 3.12 -3.43
CA VAL A 81 6.32 4.30 -4.30
C VAL A 81 5.85 5.45 -3.43
N SER A 82 6.62 6.54 -3.37
CA SER A 82 6.39 7.67 -2.46
C SER A 82 6.74 9.04 -3.05
N ASP A 83 6.90 9.12 -4.36
CA ASP A 83 7.32 10.31 -5.11
C ASP A 83 6.23 10.89 -6.03
N VAL A 84 5.09 10.21 -6.17
CA VAL A 84 3.97 10.68 -6.97
C VAL A 84 3.18 11.75 -6.20
N PRO A 85 2.82 12.92 -6.80
CA PRO A 85 2.14 14.00 -6.10
C PRO A 85 0.62 13.75 -5.94
N ALA A 86 0.22 12.50 -5.71
CA ALA A 86 -1.16 12.08 -5.53
C ALA A 86 -1.72 12.51 -4.17
N GLY A 87 -3.01 12.80 -4.14
CA GLY A 87 -3.81 12.83 -2.92
C GLY A 87 -4.13 11.43 -2.40
N HIS A 88 -5.09 11.34 -1.45
CA HIS A 88 -5.58 10.05 -0.95
C HIS A 88 -6.54 9.43 -1.96
N ALA A 89 -6.02 8.71 -2.94
CA ALA A 89 -6.78 8.11 -4.02
C ALA A 89 -5.98 6.98 -4.69
N PHE A 90 -6.68 6.19 -5.50
CA PHE A 90 -6.06 5.24 -6.41
C PHE A 90 -5.59 5.96 -7.67
N VAL A 91 -4.36 5.68 -8.11
CA VAL A 91 -3.70 6.42 -9.17
C VAL A 91 -3.81 5.69 -10.51
N THR A 92 -4.08 6.45 -11.55
CA THR A 92 -4.11 5.99 -12.94
C THR A 92 -3.23 6.88 -13.84
N ASP A 93 -2.99 6.41 -15.04
CA ASP A 93 -2.19 7.10 -16.05
C ASP A 93 -2.99 8.00 -17.01
N THR A 94 -4.31 7.83 -17.06
CA THR A 94 -5.14 8.52 -18.09
C THR A 94 -6.56 8.85 -17.65
N HIS A 95 -6.95 8.52 -16.41
CA HIS A 95 -8.33 8.66 -15.96
C HIS A 95 -8.43 9.15 -14.52
N GLY A 96 -9.45 9.92 -14.23
CA GLY A 96 -9.76 10.35 -12.88
C GLY A 96 -9.75 11.86 -12.70
N ALA A 97 -9.77 12.28 -11.45
CA ALA A 97 -9.66 13.69 -11.07
C ALA A 97 -8.19 14.14 -11.12
N THR A 98 -7.96 15.43 -10.88
CA THR A 98 -6.59 15.96 -10.73
C THR A 98 -5.81 15.18 -9.69
N CYS A 99 -4.54 14.90 -9.97
CA CYS A 99 -3.65 14.05 -9.19
C CYS A 99 -3.66 14.31 -7.67
N SER A 100 -3.69 15.54 -7.23
CA SER A 100 -3.69 15.92 -5.82
C SER A 100 -5.06 15.80 -5.11
N THR A 101 -6.10 15.34 -5.81
CA THR A 101 -7.45 15.26 -5.26
C THR A 101 -7.59 14.13 -4.26
N SER A 102 -8.34 14.38 -3.18
CA SER A 102 -8.71 13.38 -2.16
C SER A 102 -10.22 13.40 -1.95
N ALA A 103 -10.97 13.02 -2.98
CA ALA A 103 -12.44 13.03 -2.99
C ALA A 103 -13.00 11.88 -3.82
N GLN A 104 -14.26 11.52 -3.57
CA GLN A 104 -14.94 10.49 -4.37
C GLN A 104 -14.87 10.82 -5.88
N PRO A 105 -14.66 9.82 -6.75
CA PRO A 105 -14.58 8.37 -6.46
C PRO A 105 -13.21 7.87 -5.99
N TYR A 106 -12.31 8.74 -5.55
CA TYR A 106 -10.94 8.41 -5.09
C TYR A 106 -10.11 7.74 -6.18
N ILE A 107 -10.26 8.20 -7.41
CA ILE A 107 -9.47 7.82 -8.59
C ILE A 107 -8.91 9.11 -9.19
N VAL A 108 -7.60 9.16 -9.36
CA VAL A 108 -6.88 10.34 -9.85
C VAL A 108 -5.95 9.98 -11.00
N ASP A 109 -5.81 10.92 -11.91
CA ASP A 109 -4.87 10.87 -13.02
C ASP A 109 -3.57 11.57 -12.61
N CYS A 110 -2.48 10.79 -12.58
CA CYS A 110 -1.15 11.28 -12.23
C CYS A 110 -0.09 10.93 -13.30
N ASP A 111 -0.50 10.57 -14.51
CA ASP A 111 0.41 10.07 -15.56
C ASP A 111 1.26 8.87 -15.07
N TYR A 112 0.69 8.04 -14.18
CA TYR A 112 1.37 6.89 -13.58
C TYR A 112 0.47 5.67 -13.53
N ASP A 113 0.85 4.61 -14.26
CA ASP A 113 0.14 3.33 -14.27
C ASP A 113 0.46 2.51 -13.01
N GLN A 114 -0.20 2.86 -11.90
CA GLN A 114 -0.02 2.19 -10.61
C GLN A 114 -0.39 0.71 -10.68
N VAL A 115 -1.43 0.34 -11.46
CA VAL A 115 -1.89 -1.05 -11.58
C VAL A 115 -0.81 -1.91 -12.22
N LYS A 116 -0.20 -1.43 -13.30
CA LYS A 116 0.87 -2.14 -13.99
C LYS A 116 2.10 -2.31 -13.09
N ASP A 117 2.52 -1.26 -12.38
CA ASP A 117 3.67 -1.34 -11.47
C ASP A 117 3.40 -2.34 -10.33
N LEU A 118 2.22 -2.25 -9.71
CA LEU A 118 1.77 -3.15 -8.65
C LEU A 118 1.73 -4.60 -9.12
N LEU A 119 1.05 -4.88 -10.24
CA LEU A 119 0.91 -6.24 -10.75
C LEU A 119 2.26 -6.81 -11.23
N THR A 120 3.10 -5.98 -11.85
CA THR A 120 4.45 -6.40 -12.26
C THR A 120 5.29 -6.76 -11.05
N HIS A 121 5.21 -5.97 -9.96
CA HIS A 121 5.92 -6.27 -8.73
C HIS A 121 5.41 -7.55 -8.07
N LEU A 122 4.10 -7.71 -7.94
CA LEU A 122 3.51 -8.85 -7.22
C LEU A 122 3.58 -10.16 -8.02
N LEU A 123 3.35 -10.13 -9.32
CA LEU A 123 3.18 -11.32 -10.17
C LEU A 123 4.38 -11.60 -11.10
N GLY A 124 5.29 -10.65 -11.24
CA GLY A 124 6.35 -10.70 -12.24
C GLY A 124 5.91 -10.12 -13.57
N THR A 125 6.27 -10.77 -14.68
CA THR A 125 5.89 -10.29 -16.02
C THR A 125 4.39 -10.41 -16.22
N VAL A 126 3.73 -9.30 -16.52
CA VAL A 126 2.31 -9.26 -16.89
C VAL A 126 2.16 -8.99 -18.39
N ALA A 127 1.17 -9.62 -19.01
CA ALA A 127 0.84 -9.36 -20.39
C ALA A 127 0.30 -7.92 -20.55
N PRO A 128 0.47 -7.30 -21.74
CA PRO A 128 -0.18 -6.02 -22.00
C PRO A 128 -1.71 -6.16 -21.90
N PRO A 129 -2.42 -5.06 -21.60
CA PRO A 129 -3.88 -5.06 -21.55
C PRO A 129 -4.49 -5.64 -22.84
N SER A 130 -5.55 -6.44 -22.71
CA SER A 130 -6.30 -6.91 -23.87
C SER A 130 -6.94 -5.73 -24.60
N PRO A 131 -6.88 -5.69 -25.94
CA PRO A 131 -7.53 -4.62 -26.71
C PRO A 131 -9.07 -4.65 -26.60
N SER A 132 -9.63 -5.75 -26.10
CA SER A 132 -11.07 -5.90 -25.85
C SER A 132 -11.31 -6.65 -24.54
N VAL A 133 -12.30 -6.21 -23.78
CA VAL A 133 -12.75 -6.90 -22.56
C VAL A 133 -13.78 -7.94 -22.96
N SER A 134 -13.54 -9.21 -22.66
CA SER A 134 -14.45 -10.34 -22.94
C SER A 134 -15.15 -10.88 -21.68
N GLY A 135 -14.90 -10.28 -20.52
CA GLY A 135 -15.54 -10.66 -19.27
C GLY A 135 -17.01 -10.26 -19.21
N GLN A 136 -17.79 -10.98 -18.38
CA GLN A 136 -19.19 -10.65 -18.09
C GLN A 136 -19.30 -10.15 -16.66
N TYR A 137 -20.17 -9.16 -16.45
CA TYR A 137 -20.58 -8.76 -15.10
C TYR A 137 -21.58 -9.77 -14.55
N ILE A 138 -21.29 -10.37 -13.43
CA ILE A 138 -22.19 -11.25 -12.72
C ILE A 138 -22.70 -10.49 -11.51
N ALA A 139 -24.00 -10.15 -11.52
CA ALA A 139 -24.67 -9.60 -10.35
C ALA A 139 -25.01 -10.75 -9.38
N PHE A 140 -24.81 -10.53 -8.10
CA PHE A 140 -25.22 -11.46 -7.04
C PHE A 140 -25.83 -10.66 -5.88
N ASP A 141 -26.79 -11.25 -5.19
CA ASP A 141 -27.48 -10.68 -4.05
C ASP A 141 -26.68 -10.88 -2.75
#